data_1f796702f48fd37c84636c025c803962
#
_entry.id   1f796702f48fd37c84636c025c803962
#
_cell.length_a   1.000
_cell.length_b   1.000
_cell.length_c   1.000
_cell.angle_alpha   90.00
_cell.angle_beta   90.00
_cell.angle_gamma   90.00
#
_symmetry.space_group_name_H-M   'P 1'
#
loop_
_entity.id
_entity.type
_entity.pdbx_description
1 polymer ?
#
loop_
_entity_poly.entity_id
_entity_poly.type
_entity_poly.pdbx_seq_one_letter_code
_entity_poly.pdbx_strand_id
1 'polypeptide(L)'
;MTQRRITDDLHALLGVLPPQIQAAVVKVNNSDNLLEIVIDLGRYPMARFTDGEVQLLDQEITHAEIEHVVTRIGDFDADNRAGLERTLHRISAIRNRRGHIVGLTCRVGRAVYGTIDIIQDLVESGKSLLILGRPGIGKTTMLREAARILADQKRVVIVDTSNEIGGDGDVPHPAVGRARRMQVAKPSLQHEVMIEAVENHNPEVIVIDEIGRELEAAAARTIAERGVQLIGTAHGRTLENLLLNPTLSDLVGGIEAVTLSDEEARRRGTQKTVLERRSPPTFDVLIEIQDRDHLAIHPDVAAAVDALVRSYPLQPELRSRDAKGEIHIEKPPENTVRPVGMNFGQGQPQGQGGAYNRGQAGFGLQNGMLGQSGMRRSTAEPSTQ
;
A
#
# COMPACT_ATOMS: atom_id res chain seq x y z
N MET A 1 17.19 -23.58 -7.48
CA MET A 1 16.33 -22.74 -8.35
C MET A 1 14.90 -22.89 -7.87
N THR A 2 14.42 -21.96 -7.06
CA THR A 2 13.01 -21.96 -6.63
C THR A 2 12.21 -21.31 -7.74
N GLN A 3 11.62 -22.14 -8.62
CA GLN A 3 10.70 -21.64 -9.63
C GLN A 3 9.50 -21.02 -8.94
N ARG A 4 9.10 -19.80 -9.31
CA ARG A 4 7.85 -19.20 -8.85
C ARG A 4 6.71 -20.15 -9.19
N ARG A 5 6.12 -20.76 -8.16
CA ARG A 5 4.98 -21.65 -8.31
C ARG A 5 3.71 -20.80 -8.16
N ILE A 6 2.83 -20.89 -9.13
CA ILE A 6 1.51 -20.26 -9.08
C ILE A 6 0.51 -21.38 -8.80
N THR A 7 -0.36 -21.16 -7.80
CA THR A 7 -1.51 -22.03 -7.56
C THR A 7 -2.76 -21.16 -7.64
N ASP A 8 -3.73 -21.65 -8.36
CA ASP A 8 -5.10 -21.15 -8.31
C ASP A 8 -6.04 -22.31 -8.03
N ASP A 9 -7.08 -22.01 -7.28
CA ASP A 9 -8.16 -22.96 -7.00
C ASP A 9 -9.33 -22.67 -7.94
N LEU A 10 -9.03 -22.47 -9.25
CA LEU A 10 -10.00 -22.07 -10.27
C LEU A 10 -11.20 -23.00 -10.33
N HIS A 11 -10.99 -24.30 -10.07
CA HIS A 11 -12.09 -25.28 -9.99
C HIS A 11 -13.13 -24.91 -8.95
N ALA A 12 -12.74 -24.35 -7.79
CA ALA A 12 -13.67 -23.91 -6.77
C ALA A 12 -14.53 -22.74 -7.27
N LEU A 13 -13.91 -21.76 -7.96
CA LEU A 13 -14.64 -20.64 -8.57
C LEU A 13 -15.58 -21.12 -9.67
N LEU A 14 -15.12 -21.98 -10.57
CA LEU A 14 -15.94 -22.51 -11.65
C LEU A 14 -17.12 -23.35 -11.12
N GLY A 15 -16.93 -24.03 -9.99
CA GLY A 15 -17.95 -24.88 -9.37
C GLY A 15 -19.15 -24.11 -8.79
N VAL A 16 -19.01 -22.80 -8.49
CA VAL A 16 -20.14 -21.97 -8.04
C VAL A 16 -20.86 -21.27 -9.19
N LEU A 17 -20.28 -21.28 -10.40
CA LEU A 17 -20.90 -20.67 -11.58
C LEU A 17 -22.01 -21.56 -12.18
N PRO A 18 -22.99 -20.99 -12.87
CA PRO A 18 -23.95 -21.75 -13.66
C PRO A 18 -23.22 -22.67 -14.64
N PRO A 19 -23.71 -23.94 -14.83
CA PRO A 19 -23.01 -24.94 -15.65
C PRO A 19 -22.67 -24.49 -17.06
N GLN A 20 -23.55 -23.71 -17.67
CA GLN A 20 -23.36 -23.17 -19.02
C GLN A 20 -22.20 -22.15 -19.08
N ILE A 21 -22.06 -21.30 -18.05
CA ILE A 21 -20.95 -20.34 -17.95
C ILE A 21 -19.66 -21.09 -17.65
N GLN A 22 -19.68 -22.04 -16.73
CA GLN A 22 -18.54 -22.90 -16.43
C GLN A 22 -18.01 -23.59 -17.71
N ALA A 23 -18.90 -24.24 -18.47
CA ALA A 23 -18.54 -24.92 -19.71
C ALA A 23 -17.95 -23.94 -20.77
N ALA A 24 -18.52 -22.74 -20.86
CA ALA A 24 -18.03 -21.70 -21.77
C ALA A 24 -16.62 -21.23 -21.40
N VAL A 25 -16.34 -20.98 -20.12
CA VAL A 25 -14.97 -20.60 -19.64
C VAL A 25 -13.97 -21.71 -19.96
N VAL A 26 -14.31 -22.96 -19.67
CA VAL A 26 -13.43 -24.11 -19.98
C VAL A 26 -13.17 -24.22 -21.48
N LYS A 27 -14.17 -23.96 -22.32
CA LYS A 27 -14.06 -24.01 -23.80
C LYS A 27 -13.09 -22.95 -24.34
N VAL A 28 -12.99 -21.78 -23.69
CA VAL A 28 -12.02 -20.74 -24.09
C VAL A 28 -10.58 -21.23 -23.92
N ASN A 29 -10.33 -22.17 -23.00
CA ASN A 29 -9.04 -22.79 -22.75
C ASN A 29 -7.88 -21.81 -22.51
N ASN A 30 -8.13 -20.72 -21.77
CA ASN A 30 -7.18 -19.67 -21.43
C ASN A 30 -7.17 -19.39 -19.92
N SER A 31 -7.28 -20.43 -19.12
CA SER A 31 -7.43 -20.35 -17.64
C SER A 31 -6.31 -19.57 -16.96
N ASP A 32 -5.08 -19.73 -17.43
CA ASP A 32 -3.89 -19.10 -16.83
C ASP A 32 -3.93 -17.57 -16.92
N ASN A 33 -4.61 -17.04 -17.94
CA ASN A 33 -4.73 -15.61 -18.18
C ASN A 33 -6.07 -15.01 -17.72
N LEU A 34 -6.97 -15.84 -17.18
CA LEU A 34 -8.27 -15.37 -16.69
C LEU A 34 -8.11 -14.45 -15.48
N LEU A 35 -8.68 -13.26 -15.56
CA LEU A 35 -8.66 -12.26 -14.51
C LEU A 35 -9.96 -12.21 -13.72
N GLU A 36 -11.08 -12.14 -14.43
CA GLU A 36 -12.41 -12.07 -13.82
C GLU A 36 -13.51 -12.55 -14.77
N ILE A 37 -14.63 -12.91 -14.18
CA ILE A 37 -15.87 -13.25 -14.90
C ILE A 37 -16.94 -12.28 -14.41
N VAL A 38 -17.63 -11.62 -15.35
CA VAL A 38 -18.68 -10.63 -15.08
C VAL A 38 -20.03 -11.19 -15.49
N ILE A 39 -21.01 -11.14 -14.57
CA ILE A 39 -22.35 -11.68 -14.71
C ILE A 39 -23.33 -10.58 -14.28
N ASP A 40 -23.89 -9.84 -15.24
CA ASP A 40 -24.84 -8.76 -14.98
C ASP A 40 -26.21 -9.07 -15.55
N LEU A 41 -27.25 -8.78 -14.79
CA LEU A 41 -28.65 -9.00 -15.19
C LEU A 41 -28.99 -8.30 -16.50
N GLY A 42 -29.55 -9.06 -17.47
CA GLY A 42 -29.93 -8.55 -18.78
C GLY A 42 -28.73 -8.21 -19.69
N ARG A 43 -27.56 -8.78 -19.40
CA ARG A 43 -26.35 -8.65 -20.21
C ARG A 43 -25.75 -10.02 -20.52
N TYR A 44 -24.93 -10.08 -21.56
CA TYR A 44 -24.17 -11.27 -21.89
C TYR A 44 -23.04 -11.45 -20.88
N PRO A 45 -22.79 -12.67 -20.36
CA PRO A 45 -21.68 -12.93 -19.45
C PRO A 45 -20.34 -12.78 -20.15
N MET A 46 -19.39 -12.10 -19.51
CA MET A 46 -18.08 -11.78 -20.05
C MET A 46 -16.98 -12.42 -19.22
N ALA A 47 -15.92 -12.89 -19.86
CA ALA A 47 -14.66 -13.23 -19.21
C ALA A 47 -13.56 -12.27 -19.65
N ARG A 48 -12.82 -11.72 -18.68
CA ARG A 48 -11.67 -10.86 -18.92
C ARG A 48 -10.38 -11.64 -18.71
N PHE A 49 -9.50 -11.53 -19.68
CA PHE A 49 -8.18 -12.13 -19.67
C PHE A 49 -7.10 -11.04 -19.74
N THR A 50 -5.84 -11.39 -19.54
CA THR A 50 -4.73 -10.44 -19.67
C THR A 50 -4.57 -9.86 -21.08
N ASP A 51 -5.08 -10.53 -22.09
CA ASP A 51 -5.00 -10.23 -23.52
C ASP A 51 -6.32 -9.74 -24.14
N GLY A 52 -7.39 -9.62 -23.36
CA GLY A 52 -8.67 -9.09 -23.83
C GLY A 52 -9.90 -9.63 -23.12
N GLU A 53 -11.08 -9.38 -23.70
CA GLU A 53 -12.36 -9.82 -23.17
C GLU A 53 -13.05 -10.78 -24.16
N VAL A 54 -13.78 -11.76 -23.62
CA VAL A 54 -14.53 -12.75 -24.41
C VAL A 54 -15.95 -12.83 -23.88
N GLN A 55 -16.94 -12.72 -24.77
CA GLN A 55 -18.33 -13.05 -24.47
C GLN A 55 -18.47 -14.56 -24.34
N LEU A 56 -19.00 -15.03 -23.21
CA LEU A 56 -19.09 -16.46 -22.90
C LEU A 56 -20.30 -17.13 -23.52
N LEU A 57 -21.45 -16.45 -23.56
CA LEU A 57 -22.72 -16.98 -24.04
C LEU A 57 -23.45 -15.93 -24.90
N ASP A 58 -24.30 -16.38 -25.80
CA ASP A 58 -25.21 -15.54 -26.60
C ASP A 58 -26.60 -15.37 -25.95
N GLN A 59 -26.69 -15.61 -24.65
CA GLN A 59 -27.88 -15.45 -23.84
C GLN A 59 -27.63 -14.46 -22.73
N GLU A 60 -28.61 -13.60 -22.46
CA GLU A 60 -28.57 -12.64 -21.37
C GLU A 60 -28.74 -13.36 -20.03
N ILE A 61 -28.05 -12.85 -19.02
CA ILE A 61 -28.12 -13.33 -17.63
C ILE A 61 -29.48 -12.99 -17.04
N THR A 62 -30.12 -13.98 -16.43
CA THR A 62 -31.36 -13.84 -15.67
C THR A 62 -31.10 -13.81 -14.17
N HIS A 63 -32.14 -13.57 -13.37
CA HIS A 63 -32.04 -13.66 -11.92
C HIS A 63 -31.63 -15.06 -11.45
N ALA A 64 -32.02 -16.12 -12.17
CA ALA A 64 -31.70 -17.50 -11.81
C ALA A 64 -30.19 -17.79 -11.81
N GLU A 65 -29.45 -17.26 -12.80
CA GLU A 65 -27.99 -17.42 -12.86
C GLU A 65 -27.30 -16.65 -11.71
N ILE A 66 -27.77 -15.45 -11.38
CA ILE A 66 -27.23 -14.68 -10.26
C ILE A 66 -27.50 -15.41 -8.95
N GLU A 67 -28.71 -15.87 -8.70
CA GLU A 67 -29.09 -16.59 -7.50
C GLU A 67 -28.36 -17.93 -7.38
N HIS A 68 -28.09 -18.60 -8.50
CA HIS A 68 -27.27 -19.81 -8.54
C HIS A 68 -25.89 -19.60 -7.93
N VAL A 69 -25.25 -18.48 -8.21
CA VAL A 69 -23.94 -18.13 -7.62
C VAL A 69 -24.12 -17.75 -6.15
N VAL A 70 -25.00 -16.81 -5.86
CA VAL A 70 -25.22 -16.26 -4.52
C VAL A 70 -25.52 -17.34 -3.46
N THR A 71 -26.28 -18.37 -3.83
CA THR A 71 -26.61 -19.49 -2.91
C THR A 71 -25.47 -20.48 -2.67
N ARG A 72 -24.37 -20.39 -3.41
CA ARG A 72 -23.20 -21.30 -3.33
C ARG A 72 -21.95 -20.66 -2.73
N ILE A 73 -22.02 -19.39 -2.42
CA ILE A 73 -20.94 -18.63 -1.78
C ILE A 73 -21.36 -18.21 -0.38
N GLY A 74 -20.43 -17.71 0.43
CA GLY A 74 -20.72 -17.12 1.73
C GLY A 74 -21.51 -15.82 1.63
N ASP A 75 -21.88 -15.28 2.78
CA ASP A 75 -22.56 -14.00 2.88
C ASP A 75 -21.65 -12.86 2.38
N PHE A 76 -22.29 -11.84 1.81
CA PHE A 76 -21.57 -10.63 1.42
C PHE A 76 -21.34 -9.73 2.64
N ASP A 77 -20.11 -9.25 2.78
CA ASP A 77 -19.73 -8.26 3.79
C ASP A 77 -20.32 -6.86 3.51
N ALA A 78 -19.96 -5.90 4.39
CA ALA A 78 -20.39 -4.51 4.27
C ALA A 78 -19.92 -3.82 2.97
N ASP A 79 -18.83 -4.31 2.35
CA ASP A 79 -18.27 -3.83 1.10
C ASP A 79 -18.83 -4.56 -0.13
N ASN A 80 -19.89 -5.38 0.06
CA ASN A 80 -20.47 -6.25 -0.96
C ASN A 80 -19.47 -7.24 -1.57
N ARG A 81 -18.60 -7.81 -0.74
CA ARG A 81 -17.61 -8.82 -1.11
C ARG A 81 -17.96 -10.13 -0.42
N ALA A 82 -17.74 -11.22 -1.13
CA ALA A 82 -17.81 -12.58 -0.59
C ALA A 82 -16.66 -13.39 -1.20
N GLY A 83 -16.26 -14.44 -0.51
CA GLY A 83 -15.21 -15.34 -0.97
C GLY A 83 -15.65 -16.79 -0.94
N LEU A 84 -14.73 -17.63 -1.34
CA LEU A 84 -14.85 -19.07 -1.27
C LEU A 84 -13.81 -19.60 -0.28
N GLU A 85 -14.23 -20.55 0.55
CA GLU A 85 -13.39 -21.21 1.53
C GLU A 85 -12.07 -21.71 0.90
N ARG A 86 -10.95 -21.45 1.58
CA ARG A 86 -9.61 -21.91 1.16
C ARG A 86 -9.15 -21.37 -0.18
N THR A 87 -9.75 -20.30 -0.71
CA THR A 87 -9.36 -19.68 -1.97
C THR A 87 -8.99 -18.21 -1.79
N LEU A 88 -8.36 -17.63 -2.83
CA LEU A 88 -8.11 -16.18 -2.93
C LEU A 88 -9.07 -15.52 -3.92
N HIS A 89 -10.08 -16.26 -4.38
CA HIS A 89 -11.10 -15.69 -5.25
C HIS A 89 -11.99 -14.72 -4.48
N ARG A 90 -12.38 -13.64 -5.13
CA ARG A 90 -13.27 -12.63 -4.57
C ARG A 90 -14.47 -12.45 -5.49
N ILE A 91 -15.65 -12.48 -4.93
CA ILE A 91 -16.89 -12.22 -5.64
C ILE A 91 -17.47 -10.92 -5.08
N SER A 92 -17.64 -9.93 -5.96
CA SER A 92 -18.20 -8.63 -5.60
C SER A 92 -19.59 -8.47 -6.21
N ALA A 93 -20.56 -8.02 -5.40
CA ALA A 93 -21.95 -7.84 -5.82
C ALA A 93 -22.23 -6.38 -6.19
N ILE A 94 -23.02 -6.20 -7.26
CA ILE A 94 -23.69 -4.95 -7.57
C ILE A 94 -25.14 -5.07 -7.13
N ARG A 95 -25.59 -4.10 -6.32
CA ARG A 95 -26.98 -4.08 -5.83
C ARG A 95 -27.78 -2.96 -6.46
N ASN A 96 -29.05 -3.22 -6.69
CA ASN A 96 -30.01 -2.18 -7.08
C ASN A 96 -30.44 -1.34 -5.88
N ARG A 97 -31.27 -0.32 -6.11
CA ARG A 97 -31.81 0.58 -5.04
C ARG A 97 -32.61 -0.13 -3.94
N ARG A 98 -33.08 -1.34 -4.19
CA ARG A 98 -33.84 -2.18 -3.23
C ARG A 98 -32.95 -3.17 -2.48
N GLY A 99 -31.62 -3.15 -2.72
CA GLY A 99 -30.68 -4.05 -2.10
C GLY A 99 -30.53 -5.41 -2.80
N HIS A 100 -31.28 -5.69 -3.87
CA HIS A 100 -31.17 -6.95 -4.59
C HIS A 100 -29.90 -6.96 -5.45
N ILE A 101 -29.25 -8.12 -5.50
CA ILE A 101 -28.05 -8.33 -6.35
C ILE A 101 -28.50 -8.40 -7.80
N VAL A 102 -27.89 -7.53 -8.63
CA VAL A 102 -28.18 -7.46 -10.08
C VAL A 102 -26.91 -7.64 -10.92
N GLY A 103 -25.76 -7.84 -10.30
CA GLY A 103 -24.52 -8.11 -10.97
C GLY A 103 -23.50 -8.72 -10.05
N LEU A 104 -22.58 -9.50 -10.59
CA LEU A 104 -21.48 -10.14 -9.90
C LEU A 104 -20.20 -10.01 -10.71
N THR A 105 -19.10 -9.67 -10.02
CA THR A 105 -17.74 -9.73 -10.56
C THR A 105 -16.96 -10.79 -9.82
N CYS A 106 -16.66 -11.90 -10.47
CA CYS A 106 -15.94 -13.03 -9.90
C CYS A 106 -14.46 -12.93 -10.28
N ARG A 107 -13.61 -12.44 -9.38
CA ARG A 107 -12.17 -12.27 -9.60
C ARG A 107 -11.39 -13.54 -9.28
N VAL A 108 -10.45 -13.87 -10.15
CA VAL A 108 -9.54 -15.00 -9.96
C VAL A 108 -8.37 -14.55 -9.10
N GLY A 109 -8.31 -15.07 -7.88
CA GLY A 109 -7.16 -14.90 -6.98
C GLY A 109 -6.16 -16.02 -7.17
N ARG A 110 -4.86 -15.70 -7.14
CA ARG A 110 -3.77 -16.66 -7.27
C ARG A 110 -2.74 -16.51 -6.18
N ALA A 111 -2.27 -17.62 -5.63
CA ALA A 111 -1.12 -17.62 -4.75
C ALA A 111 0.17 -17.79 -5.57
N VAL A 112 1.12 -16.89 -5.37
CA VAL A 112 2.44 -16.93 -6.02
C VAL A 112 3.47 -17.20 -4.94
N TYR A 113 4.32 -18.19 -5.13
CA TYR A 113 5.40 -18.59 -4.24
C TYR A 113 6.77 -18.18 -4.81
N GLY A 114 7.77 -18.02 -3.93
CA GLY A 114 9.14 -17.65 -4.30
C GLY A 114 9.32 -16.16 -4.54
N THR A 115 8.37 -15.33 -4.14
CA THR A 115 8.52 -13.88 -4.22
C THR A 115 9.35 -13.32 -3.07
N ILE A 116 9.32 -13.99 -1.91
CA ILE A 116 9.98 -13.57 -0.69
C ILE A 116 11.49 -13.87 -0.67
N ASP A 117 11.98 -14.80 -1.50
CA ASP A 117 13.37 -15.27 -1.50
C ASP A 117 14.37 -14.10 -1.52
N ILE A 118 14.05 -13.02 -2.22
CA ILE A 118 14.90 -11.83 -2.37
C ILE A 118 15.12 -11.06 -1.05
N ILE A 119 14.25 -11.28 -0.05
CA ILE A 119 14.31 -10.64 1.28
C ILE A 119 14.16 -11.66 2.42
N GLN A 120 14.31 -12.94 2.16
CA GLN A 120 14.09 -13.99 3.17
C GLN A 120 14.98 -13.80 4.40
N ASP A 121 16.25 -13.44 4.20
CA ASP A 121 17.20 -13.13 5.27
C ASP A 121 16.71 -12.02 6.20
N LEU A 122 16.05 -10.99 5.65
CA LEU A 122 15.48 -9.90 6.43
C LEU A 122 14.23 -10.35 7.20
N VAL A 123 13.37 -11.14 6.57
CA VAL A 123 12.16 -11.69 7.20
C VAL A 123 12.51 -12.55 8.41
N GLU A 124 13.53 -13.40 8.28
CA GLU A 124 13.99 -14.30 9.33
C GLU A 124 14.87 -13.61 10.39
N SER A 125 15.32 -12.37 10.14
CA SER A 125 16.21 -11.63 11.05
C SER A 125 15.59 -11.28 12.41
N GLY A 126 14.26 -11.34 12.55
CA GLY A 126 13.53 -10.91 13.74
C GLY A 126 13.27 -9.42 13.82
N LYS A 127 13.77 -8.61 12.87
CA LYS A 127 13.51 -7.18 12.75
C LYS A 127 12.11 -6.91 12.22
N SER A 128 11.51 -5.79 12.63
CA SER A 128 10.25 -5.31 12.07
C SER A 128 10.45 -4.72 10.68
N LEU A 129 9.62 -5.14 9.71
CA LEU A 129 9.76 -4.81 8.29
C LEU A 129 8.56 -4.00 7.79
N LEU A 130 8.80 -2.88 7.14
CA LEU A 130 7.78 -2.10 6.43
C LEU A 130 8.01 -2.19 4.92
N ILE A 131 6.99 -2.62 4.18
CA ILE A 131 7.05 -2.79 2.73
C ILE A 131 6.23 -1.70 2.05
N LEU A 132 6.90 -0.89 1.22
CA LEU A 132 6.30 0.16 0.42
C LEU A 132 6.31 -0.20 -1.06
N GLY A 133 5.42 0.41 -1.82
CA GLY A 133 5.35 0.24 -3.27
C GLY A 133 3.98 0.59 -3.84
N ARG A 134 3.91 0.77 -5.16
CA ARG A 134 2.66 1.10 -5.85
C ARG A 134 1.60 0.00 -5.67
N PRO A 135 0.31 0.33 -5.78
CA PRO A 135 -0.76 -0.67 -5.81
C PRO A 135 -0.51 -1.74 -6.87
N GLY A 136 -0.83 -3.00 -6.56
CA GLY A 136 -0.69 -4.14 -7.48
C GLY A 136 0.75 -4.62 -7.74
N ILE A 137 1.78 -4.07 -7.08
CA ILE A 137 3.18 -4.45 -7.29
C ILE A 137 3.54 -5.82 -6.66
N GLY A 138 2.72 -6.33 -5.75
CA GLY A 138 2.94 -7.61 -5.08
C GLY A 138 3.19 -7.54 -3.58
N LYS A 139 2.92 -6.41 -2.91
CA LYS A 139 3.07 -6.26 -1.45
C LYS A 139 2.35 -7.36 -0.67
N THR A 140 1.06 -7.55 -0.91
CA THR A 140 0.23 -8.58 -0.25
C THR A 140 0.74 -10.00 -0.50
N THR A 141 1.31 -10.26 -1.69
CA THR A 141 1.95 -11.54 -2.00
C THR A 141 3.18 -11.77 -1.13
N MET A 142 4.03 -10.75 -0.95
CA MET A 142 5.19 -10.82 -0.06
C MET A 142 4.78 -11.01 1.39
N LEU A 143 3.74 -10.30 1.88
CA LEU A 143 3.21 -10.48 3.23
C LEU A 143 2.72 -11.91 3.47
N ARG A 144 1.99 -12.48 2.51
CA ARG A 144 1.47 -13.85 2.60
C ARG A 144 2.61 -14.88 2.71
N GLU A 145 3.64 -14.73 1.88
CA GLU A 145 4.79 -15.63 1.93
C GLU A 145 5.62 -15.44 3.20
N ALA A 146 5.82 -14.20 3.66
CA ALA A 146 6.48 -13.92 4.94
C ALA A 146 5.73 -14.59 6.11
N ALA A 147 4.40 -14.43 6.15
CA ALA A 147 3.57 -15.09 7.16
C ALA A 147 3.72 -16.61 7.13
N ARG A 148 3.69 -17.23 5.94
CA ARG A 148 3.83 -18.66 5.76
C ARG A 148 5.18 -19.18 6.25
N ILE A 149 6.29 -18.55 5.83
CA ILE A 149 7.65 -18.98 6.19
C ILE A 149 7.86 -18.86 7.70
N LEU A 150 7.48 -17.73 8.28
CA LEU A 150 7.65 -17.51 9.71
C LEU A 150 6.77 -18.42 10.56
N ALA A 151 5.59 -18.79 10.07
CA ALA A 151 4.63 -19.63 10.81
C ALA A 151 5.11 -21.09 10.98
N ASP A 152 6.14 -21.51 10.26
CA ASP A 152 6.75 -22.81 10.47
C ASP A 152 7.55 -22.89 11.80
N GLN A 153 8.04 -21.76 12.30
CA GLN A 153 8.89 -21.69 13.48
C GLN A 153 8.35 -20.79 14.61
N LYS A 154 7.48 -19.83 14.28
CA LYS A 154 6.97 -18.80 15.20
C LYS A 154 5.46 -18.80 15.24
N ARG A 155 4.90 -18.23 16.32
CA ARG A 155 3.47 -17.91 16.41
C ARG A 155 3.18 -16.66 15.61
N VAL A 156 2.61 -16.82 14.43
CA VAL A 156 2.27 -15.73 13.52
C VAL A 156 0.78 -15.48 13.55
N VAL A 157 0.39 -14.20 13.72
CA VAL A 157 -0.99 -13.74 13.53
C VAL A 157 -1.02 -12.75 12.37
N ILE A 158 -1.96 -12.93 11.47
CA ILE A 158 -2.24 -12.04 10.35
C ILE A 158 -3.47 -11.22 10.71
N VAL A 159 -3.36 -9.89 10.66
CA VAL A 159 -4.49 -8.95 10.70
C VAL A 159 -4.82 -8.58 9.27
N ASP A 160 -5.92 -9.16 8.75
CA ASP A 160 -6.28 -9.13 7.34
C ASP A 160 -7.53 -8.27 7.12
N THR A 161 -7.31 -6.99 6.82
CA THR A 161 -8.40 -6.00 6.71
C THR A 161 -9.13 -6.09 5.40
N SER A 162 -8.40 -6.33 4.32
CA SER A 162 -8.96 -6.42 2.97
C SER A 162 -9.21 -7.86 2.52
N ASN A 163 -8.97 -8.85 3.40
CA ASN A 163 -9.02 -10.28 3.11
C ASN A 163 -8.13 -10.69 1.90
N GLU A 164 -7.09 -9.88 1.63
CA GLU A 164 -6.19 -10.12 0.49
C GLU A 164 -5.09 -11.14 0.83
N ILE A 165 -4.74 -11.28 2.12
CA ILE A 165 -3.70 -12.23 2.54
C ILE A 165 -4.25 -13.65 2.59
N GLY A 166 -5.36 -13.85 3.30
CA GLY A 166 -5.93 -15.17 3.55
C GLY A 166 -7.17 -15.53 2.74
N GLY A 167 -7.71 -14.60 1.96
CA GLY A 167 -8.95 -14.75 1.20
C GLY A 167 -10.19 -14.33 1.99
N ASP A 168 -11.33 -14.22 1.32
CA ASP A 168 -12.58 -13.70 1.92
C ASP A 168 -13.39 -14.78 2.71
N GLY A 169 -13.12 -16.09 2.51
CA GLY A 169 -13.81 -17.17 3.25
C GLY A 169 -13.38 -17.25 4.71
N ASP A 170 -14.17 -17.94 5.57
CA ASP A 170 -13.85 -18.15 6.99
C ASP A 170 -12.62 -19.04 7.19
N VAL A 171 -12.44 -20.03 6.32
CA VAL A 171 -11.23 -20.86 6.29
C VAL A 171 -10.18 -20.21 5.37
N PRO A 172 -9.02 -19.81 5.90
CA PRO A 172 -8.01 -19.12 5.10
C PRO A 172 -7.39 -20.04 4.04
N HIS A 173 -6.88 -19.40 2.98
CA HIS A 173 -6.16 -20.10 1.91
C HIS A 173 -4.92 -20.82 2.45
N PRO A 174 -4.59 -22.05 1.99
CA PRO A 174 -3.43 -22.81 2.46
C PRO A 174 -2.08 -22.10 2.28
N ALA A 175 -1.99 -21.10 1.42
CA ALA A 175 -0.75 -20.32 1.20
C ALA A 175 -0.34 -19.46 2.39
N VAL A 176 -1.17 -19.29 3.43
CA VAL A 176 -0.75 -18.64 4.70
C VAL A 176 -0.05 -19.62 5.64
N GLY A 177 -0.02 -20.91 5.29
CA GLY A 177 0.61 -21.96 6.09
C GLY A 177 -0.06 -22.12 7.45
N ARG A 178 0.73 -22.13 8.52
CA ARG A 178 0.29 -22.29 9.91
C ARG A 178 -0.05 -20.96 10.59
N ALA A 179 0.05 -19.83 9.89
CA ALA A 179 -0.31 -18.52 10.43
C ALA A 179 -1.81 -18.46 10.75
N ARG A 180 -2.15 -17.87 11.90
CA ARG A 180 -3.53 -17.64 12.30
C ARG A 180 -4.00 -16.32 11.71
N ARG A 181 -5.18 -16.29 11.10
CA ARG A 181 -5.76 -15.07 10.55
C ARG A 181 -6.84 -14.52 11.45
N MET A 182 -6.81 -13.21 11.67
CA MET A 182 -7.88 -12.41 12.23
C MET A 182 -8.43 -11.50 11.13
N GLN A 183 -9.71 -11.69 10.80
CA GLN A 183 -10.41 -10.82 9.86
C GLN A 183 -10.84 -9.55 10.57
N VAL A 184 -10.79 -8.43 9.87
CA VAL A 184 -11.24 -7.13 10.38
C VAL A 184 -12.63 -6.85 9.85
N ALA A 185 -13.62 -6.80 10.72
CA ALA A 185 -15.03 -6.64 10.33
C ALA A 185 -15.30 -5.30 9.62
N LYS A 186 -14.57 -4.26 9.99
CA LYS A 186 -14.64 -2.92 9.37
C LYS A 186 -13.25 -2.32 9.34
N PRO A 187 -12.80 -1.73 8.22
CA PRO A 187 -11.47 -1.12 8.14
C PRO A 187 -11.16 -0.09 9.23
N SER A 188 -12.20 0.56 9.80
CA SER A 188 -12.02 1.49 10.93
C SER A 188 -11.61 0.83 12.24
N LEU A 189 -11.78 -0.47 12.39
CA LEU A 189 -11.49 -1.25 13.60
C LEU A 189 -10.16 -2.02 13.51
N GLN A 190 -9.38 -1.84 12.45
CA GLN A 190 -8.11 -2.56 12.27
C GLN A 190 -7.18 -2.39 13.47
N HIS A 191 -7.04 -1.17 13.99
CA HIS A 191 -6.19 -0.88 15.15
C HIS A 191 -6.62 -1.62 16.42
N GLU A 192 -7.93 -1.82 16.63
CA GLU A 192 -8.45 -2.61 17.74
C GLU A 192 -8.09 -4.08 17.60
N VAL A 193 -8.27 -4.65 16.40
CA VAL A 193 -7.90 -6.04 16.09
C VAL A 193 -6.39 -6.27 16.21
N MET A 194 -5.57 -5.28 15.83
CA MET A 194 -4.12 -5.34 16.03
C MET A 194 -3.74 -5.46 17.51
N ILE A 195 -4.37 -4.69 18.39
CA ILE A 195 -4.15 -4.76 19.84
C ILE A 195 -4.71 -6.06 20.41
N GLU A 196 -5.92 -6.46 20.02
CA GLU A 196 -6.54 -7.74 20.40
C GLU A 196 -5.63 -8.93 20.07
N ALA A 197 -5.00 -8.92 18.88
CA ALA A 197 -4.07 -9.97 18.47
C ALA A 197 -2.96 -10.19 19.49
N VAL A 198 -2.36 -9.12 20.02
CA VAL A 198 -1.29 -9.21 21.03
C VAL A 198 -1.82 -9.62 22.40
N GLU A 199 -2.95 -9.06 22.81
CA GLU A 199 -3.49 -9.29 24.15
C GLU A 199 -4.04 -10.71 24.32
N ASN A 200 -4.68 -11.26 23.30
CA ASN A 200 -5.38 -12.53 23.41
C ASN A 200 -4.63 -13.71 22.79
N HIS A 201 -3.70 -13.49 21.85
CA HIS A 201 -3.15 -14.60 21.07
C HIS A 201 -1.64 -14.78 21.20
N ASN A 202 -0.96 -13.93 22.00
CA ASN A 202 0.48 -14.03 22.31
C ASN A 202 1.35 -14.35 21.09
N PRO A 203 1.29 -13.54 20.02
CA PRO A 203 2.08 -13.75 18.82
C PRO A 203 3.55 -13.38 19.05
N GLU A 204 4.46 -14.02 18.29
CA GLU A 204 5.84 -13.58 18.15
C GLU A 204 6.00 -12.66 16.95
N VAL A 205 5.08 -12.82 15.97
CA VAL A 205 5.04 -12.01 14.75
C VAL A 205 3.60 -11.63 14.45
N ILE A 206 3.39 -10.35 14.10
CA ILE A 206 2.14 -9.88 13.51
C ILE A 206 2.40 -9.42 12.07
N VAL A 207 1.59 -9.92 11.15
CA VAL A 207 1.58 -9.48 9.75
C VAL A 207 0.35 -8.61 9.54
N ILE A 208 0.54 -7.39 9.03
CA ILE A 208 -0.53 -6.39 8.90
C ILE A 208 -0.64 -5.98 7.43
N ASP A 209 -1.85 -6.14 6.88
CA ASP A 209 -2.16 -5.60 5.57
C ASP A 209 -2.56 -4.13 5.70
N GLU A 210 -1.78 -3.28 5.04
CA GLU A 210 -2.05 -1.86 4.81
C GLU A 210 -2.30 -0.99 6.05
N ILE A 211 -1.23 -0.43 6.62
CA ILE A 211 -1.30 0.61 7.64
C ILE A 211 -1.54 1.96 6.95
N GLY A 212 -2.73 2.54 7.12
CA GLY A 212 -3.14 3.76 6.43
C GLY A 212 -3.62 4.90 7.33
N ARG A 213 -3.84 4.64 8.64
CA ARG A 213 -4.47 5.58 9.58
C ARG A 213 -3.61 5.82 10.81
N GLU A 214 -3.83 6.96 11.46
CA GLU A 214 -3.09 7.37 12.66
C GLU A 214 -3.24 6.36 13.81
N LEU A 215 -4.45 5.86 14.07
CA LEU A 215 -4.69 4.87 15.12
C LEU A 215 -3.99 3.54 14.84
N GLU A 216 -3.85 3.16 13.58
CA GLU A 216 -3.11 1.97 13.16
C GLU A 216 -1.61 2.15 13.36
N ALA A 217 -1.06 3.34 13.06
CA ALA A 217 0.33 3.67 13.33
C ALA A 217 0.63 3.67 14.83
N ALA A 218 -0.28 4.20 15.66
CA ALA A 218 -0.17 4.17 17.12
C ALA A 218 -0.23 2.73 17.68
N ALA A 219 -1.13 1.89 17.16
CA ALA A 219 -1.21 0.48 17.52
C ALA A 219 0.06 -0.27 17.14
N ALA A 220 0.60 -0.05 15.92
CA ALA A 220 1.84 -0.65 15.47
C ALA A 220 3.02 -0.31 16.41
N ARG A 221 3.12 0.96 16.84
CA ARG A 221 4.13 1.37 17.83
C ARG A 221 3.97 0.62 19.14
N THR A 222 2.76 0.57 19.69
CA THR A 222 2.46 -0.13 20.95
C THR A 222 2.86 -1.61 20.87
N ILE A 223 2.65 -2.25 19.74
CA ILE A 223 3.00 -3.66 19.50
C ILE A 223 4.52 -3.83 19.42
N ALA A 224 5.22 -2.95 18.70
CA ALA A 224 6.68 -2.96 18.61
C ALA A 224 7.34 -2.77 19.96
N GLU A 225 6.84 -1.86 20.82
CA GLU A 225 7.31 -1.62 22.18
C GLU A 225 7.15 -2.84 23.09
N ARG A 226 6.22 -3.75 22.78
CA ARG A 226 6.04 -5.05 23.47
C ARG A 226 7.01 -6.13 22.96
N GLY A 227 7.88 -5.82 22.00
CA GLY A 227 8.88 -6.75 21.45
C GLY A 227 8.31 -7.76 20.45
N VAL A 228 7.15 -7.55 19.90
CA VAL A 228 6.56 -8.37 18.85
C VAL A 228 7.09 -7.90 17.48
N GLN A 229 7.58 -8.81 16.66
CA GLN A 229 8.03 -8.51 15.30
C GLN A 229 6.83 -8.09 14.44
N LEU A 230 6.92 -6.94 13.77
CA LEU A 230 5.92 -6.45 12.85
C LEU A 230 6.39 -6.62 11.40
N ILE A 231 5.51 -7.13 10.54
CA ILE A 231 5.71 -7.10 9.09
C ILE A 231 4.45 -6.49 8.49
N GLY A 232 4.59 -5.33 7.88
CA GLY A 232 3.43 -4.59 7.39
C GLY A 232 3.68 -3.87 6.08
N THR A 233 2.59 -3.40 5.47
CA THR A 233 2.63 -2.49 4.33
C THR A 233 1.99 -1.16 4.72
N ALA A 234 2.37 -0.10 4.01
CA ALA A 234 1.76 1.21 4.19
C ALA A 234 1.55 1.90 2.84
N HIS A 235 0.71 2.92 2.85
CA HIS A 235 0.56 3.81 1.70
C HIS A 235 1.83 4.64 1.51
N GLY A 236 2.47 4.51 0.36
CA GLY A 236 3.68 5.22 -0.01
C GLY A 236 4.51 4.41 -0.99
N ARG A 237 5.47 5.06 -1.62
CA ARG A 237 6.39 4.42 -2.55
C ARG A 237 7.82 4.43 -2.05
N THR A 238 8.19 5.49 -1.31
CA THR A 238 9.54 5.72 -0.81
C THR A 238 9.50 6.15 0.65
N LEU A 239 10.64 6.04 1.33
CA LEU A 239 10.83 6.51 2.70
C LEU A 239 10.53 8.02 2.81
N GLU A 240 10.96 8.82 1.82
CA GLU A 240 10.70 10.26 1.82
C GLU A 240 9.21 10.58 1.75
N ASN A 241 8.45 9.86 0.91
CA ASN A 241 7.00 10.05 0.83
C ASN A 241 6.31 9.73 2.16
N LEU A 242 6.77 8.67 2.84
CA LEU A 242 6.22 8.27 4.13
C LEU A 242 6.57 9.28 5.23
N LEU A 243 7.80 9.77 5.24
CA LEU A 243 8.28 10.76 6.23
C LEU A 243 7.51 12.08 6.13
N LEU A 244 7.10 12.48 4.93
CA LEU A 244 6.31 13.68 4.68
C LEU A 244 4.79 13.47 4.92
N ASN A 245 4.35 12.24 5.13
CA ASN A 245 2.94 11.95 5.41
C ASN A 245 2.65 12.19 6.91
N PRO A 246 1.83 13.21 7.27
CA PRO A 246 1.59 13.55 8.66
C PRO A 246 0.93 12.42 9.46
N THR A 247 0.20 11.54 8.80
CA THR A 247 -0.50 10.41 9.43
C THR A 247 0.43 9.23 9.73
N LEU A 248 1.41 8.97 8.85
CA LEU A 248 2.20 7.74 8.86
C LEU A 248 3.69 7.97 9.18
N SER A 249 4.14 9.22 9.25
CA SER A 249 5.55 9.55 9.52
C SER A 249 6.07 8.92 10.82
N ASP A 250 5.19 8.71 11.80
CA ASP A 250 5.53 8.07 13.07
C ASP A 250 6.00 6.63 12.94
N LEU A 251 5.60 5.92 11.88
CA LEU A 251 6.09 4.56 11.61
C LEU A 251 7.61 4.52 11.39
N VAL A 252 8.17 5.63 10.91
CA VAL A 252 9.61 5.80 10.65
C VAL A 252 10.28 6.78 11.62
N GLY A 253 9.61 7.10 12.73
CA GLY A 253 10.13 7.93 13.81
C GLY A 253 9.71 9.41 13.76
N GLY A 254 8.98 9.85 12.72
CA GLY A 254 8.52 11.22 12.56
C GLY A 254 9.66 12.24 12.49
N ILE A 255 9.32 13.48 12.21
CA ILE A 255 10.26 14.62 12.23
C ILE A 255 9.65 15.77 13.02
N GLU A 256 10.50 16.51 13.70
CA GLU A 256 10.13 17.74 14.40
C GLU A 256 11.18 18.84 14.21
N ALA A 257 10.74 20.08 14.31
CA ALA A 257 11.62 21.23 14.28
C ALA A 257 12.10 21.55 15.71
N VAL A 258 13.41 21.46 15.92
CA VAL A 258 14.06 21.76 17.21
C VAL A 258 14.79 23.08 17.10
N THR A 259 14.61 23.95 18.11
CA THR A 259 15.35 25.21 18.21
C THR A 259 16.58 25.00 19.10
N LEU A 260 17.75 25.06 18.49
CA LEU A 260 19.05 24.95 19.17
C LEU A 260 19.42 26.24 19.89
N SER A 261 20.21 26.14 20.98
CA SER A 261 20.88 27.29 21.53
C SER A 261 21.91 27.88 20.55
N ASP A 262 22.29 29.14 20.74
CA ASP A 262 23.32 29.80 19.90
C ASP A 262 24.66 29.07 19.92
N GLU A 263 25.01 28.52 21.05
CA GLU A 263 26.25 27.75 21.25
C GLU A 263 26.20 26.41 20.50
N GLU A 264 25.10 25.69 20.62
CA GLU A 264 24.90 24.40 19.97
C GLU A 264 24.81 24.54 18.43
N ALA A 265 24.11 25.57 17.92
CA ALA A 265 24.01 25.87 16.49
C ALA A 265 25.40 26.19 15.90
N ARG A 266 26.23 26.99 16.64
CA ARG A 266 27.61 27.27 16.23
C ARG A 266 28.48 26.03 16.26
N ARG A 267 28.37 25.19 17.27
CA ARG A 267 29.12 23.93 17.40
C ARG A 267 28.82 22.96 16.26
N ARG A 268 27.55 22.86 15.88
CA ARG A 268 27.11 21.99 14.78
C ARG A 268 27.28 22.63 13.39
N GLY A 269 27.55 23.93 13.30
CA GLY A 269 27.63 24.66 12.01
C GLY A 269 26.30 24.72 11.28
N THR A 270 25.17 24.74 12.00
CA THR A 270 23.82 24.71 11.45
C THR A 270 23.03 25.96 11.79
N GLN A 271 21.84 26.09 11.23
CA GLN A 271 20.87 27.12 11.65
C GLN A 271 20.34 26.80 13.06
N LYS A 272 19.74 27.80 13.72
CA LYS A 272 19.12 27.63 15.05
C LYS A 272 17.94 26.64 15.01
N THR A 273 17.16 26.63 13.96
CA THR A 273 16.07 25.68 13.77
C THR A 273 16.55 24.57 12.84
N VAL A 274 16.58 23.37 13.35
CA VAL A 274 16.94 22.16 12.62
C VAL A 274 15.81 21.14 12.69
N LEU A 275 15.71 20.29 11.68
CA LEU A 275 14.82 19.14 11.75
C LEU A 275 15.58 17.99 12.40
N GLU A 276 14.92 17.29 13.31
CA GLU A 276 15.43 16.08 13.93
C GLU A 276 14.34 15.01 13.93
N ARG A 277 14.75 13.75 14.00
CA ARG A 277 13.81 12.64 14.17
C ARG A 277 13.23 12.69 15.58
N ARG A 278 11.89 12.63 15.68
CA ARG A 278 11.15 12.82 16.95
C ARG A 278 11.26 11.62 17.91
N SER A 279 11.23 10.39 17.37
CA SER A 279 11.19 9.15 18.15
C SER A 279 11.92 8.00 17.45
N PRO A 280 12.22 6.90 18.14
CA PRO A 280 12.65 5.67 17.47
C PRO A 280 11.61 5.23 16.44
N PRO A 281 12.03 4.70 15.28
CA PRO A 281 11.09 4.15 14.30
C PRO A 281 10.37 2.90 14.86
N THR A 282 9.12 2.70 14.43
CA THR A 282 8.35 1.49 14.73
C THR A 282 8.88 0.28 13.95
N PHE A 283 9.42 0.52 12.77
CA PHE A 283 10.00 -0.49 11.89
C PHE A 283 11.51 -0.30 11.77
N ASP A 284 12.25 -1.41 11.87
CA ASP A 284 13.72 -1.41 11.80
C ASP A 284 14.21 -1.29 10.36
N VAL A 285 13.54 -1.98 9.45
CA VAL A 285 13.90 -2.10 8.04
C VAL A 285 12.75 -1.62 7.17
N LEU A 286 13.06 -0.87 6.12
CA LEU A 286 12.08 -0.45 5.13
C LEU A 286 12.50 -0.94 3.74
N ILE A 287 11.53 -1.51 3.03
CA ILE A 287 11.69 -2.12 1.71
C ILE A 287 10.82 -1.36 0.72
N GLU A 288 11.44 -0.79 -0.30
CA GLU A 288 10.75 -0.12 -1.41
C GLU A 288 10.74 -1.05 -2.63
N ILE A 289 9.55 -1.50 -3.02
CA ILE A 289 9.40 -2.31 -4.23
C ILE A 289 9.35 -1.38 -5.44
N GLN A 290 10.41 -1.37 -6.24
CA GLN A 290 10.50 -0.60 -7.47
C GLN A 290 9.73 -1.31 -8.59
N ASP A 291 10.00 -2.60 -8.77
CA ASP A 291 9.25 -3.53 -9.62
C ASP A 291 9.29 -4.95 -9.04
N ARG A 292 8.87 -5.95 -9.81
CA ARG A 292 8.77 -7.34 -9.34
C ARG A 292 10.11 -7.99 -8.97
N ASP A 293 11.19 -7.47 -9.53
CA ASP A 293 12.51 -8.07 -9.44
C ASP A 293 13.57 -7.10 -8.92
N HIS A 294 13.19 -5.84 -8.59
CA HIS A 294 14.09 -4.82 -8.06
C HIS A 294 13.53 -4.19 -6.79
N LEU A 295 14.33 -4.22 -5.73
CA LEU A 295 14.01 -3.65 -4.42
C LEU A 295 15.11 -2.70 -3.98
N ALA A 296 14.72 -1.60 -3.32
CA ALA A 296 15.64 -0.75 -2.56
C ALA A 296 15.35 -0.95 -1.07
N ILE A 297 16.36 -1.26 -0.28
CA ILE A 297 16.22 -1.64 1.12
C ILE A 297 17.00 -0.66 1.98
N HIS A 298 16.33 -0.14 3.00
CA HIS A 298 16.93 0.64 4.07
C HIS A 298 17.05 -0.28 5.30
N PRO A 299 18.21 -0.88 5.56
CA PRO A 299 18.40 -1.89 6.61
C PRO A 299 18.41 -1.31 8.02
N ASP A 300 18.49 0.03 8.13
CA ASP A 300 18.36 0.82 9.33
C ASP A 300 17.56 2.10 9.01
N VAL A 301 16.26 2.07 9.35
CA VAL A 301 15.34 3.18 9.10
C VAL A 301 15.73 4.42 9.89
N ALA A 302 16.24 4.25 11.11
CA ALA A 302 16.66 5.38 11.92
C ALA A 302 17.80 6.14 11.26
N ALA A 303 18.84 5.44 10.82
CA ALA A 303 19.97 6.04 10.12
C ALA A 303 19.55 6.68 8.77
N ALA A 304 18.63 6.05 8.04
CA ALA A 304 18.12 6.58 6.78
C ALA A 304 17.33 7.89 6.98
N VAL A 305 16.45 7.95 7.99
CA VAL A 305 15.71 9.16 8.35
C VAL A 305 16.65 10.26 8.81
N ASP A 306 17.63 9.94 9.67
CA ASP A 306 18.63 10.91 10.14
C ASP A 306 19.47 11.47 9.00
N ALA A 307 19.76 10.67 7.97
CA ALA A 307 20.42 11.13 6.74
C ALA A 307 19.53 12.10 5.95
N LEU A 308 18.26 11.76 5.74
CA LEU A 308 17.29 12.62 5.03
C LEU A 308 17.13 13.98 5.72
N VAL A 309 16.95 13.97 7.04
CA VAL A 309 16.77 15.19 7.84
C VAL A 309 18.00 16.11 7.73
N ARG A 310 19.18 15.55 7.60
CA ARG A 310 20.44 16.30 7.41
C ARG A 310 20.76 16.59 5.94
N SER A 311 19.83 16.29 5.03
CA SER A 311 20.01 16.47 3.58
C SER A 311 21.19 15.66 2.99
N TYR A 312 21.45 14.50 3.56
CA TYR A 312 22.35 13.54 2.96
C TYR A 312 21.59 12.61 1.99
N PRO A 313 22.25 12.17 0.90
CA PRO A 313 21.63 11.25 -0.03
C PRO A 313 21.37 9.89 0.64
N LEU A 314 20.20 9.33 0.40
CA LEU A 314 19.93 7.96 0.80
C LEU A 314 20.80 7.00 -0.01
N GLN A 315 21.30 5.99 0.67
CA GLN A 315 22.10 4.92 0.08
C GLN A 315 21.46 3.58 0.46
N PRO A 316 20.36 3.18 -0.22
CA PRO A 316 19.75 1.89 0.02
C PRO A 316 20.63 0.74 -0.48
N GLU A 317 20.48 -0.42 0.13
CA GLU A 317 20.93 -1.68 -0.44
C GLU A 317 20.00 -2.02 -1.61
N LEU A 318 20.55 -2.23 -2.79
CA LEU A 318 19.76 -2.62 -3.97
C LEU A 318 19.79 -4.14 -4.10
N ARG A 319 18.62 -4.73 -4.23
CA ARG A 319 18.47 -6.16 -4.52
C ARG A 319 17.74 -6.36 -5.82
N SER A 320 18.26 -7.22 -6.65
CA SER A 320 17.64 -7.58 -7.92
C SER A 320 17.63 -9.09 -8.14
N ARG A 321 16.67 -9.55 -8.92
CA ARG A 321 16.58 -10.93 -9.37
C ARG A 321 16.73 -10.95 -10.89
N ASP A 322 17.66 -11.69 -11.39
CA ASP A 322 17.88 -11.81 -12.83
C ASP A 322 16.89 -12.81 -13.49
N ALA A 323 16.95 -12.91 -14.82
CA ALA A 323 16.10 -13.81 -15.60
C ALA A 323 16.33 -15.32 -15.27
N LYS A 324 17.45 -15.67 -14.62
CA LYS A 324 17.76 -17.03 -14.17
C LYS A 324 17.26 -17.29 -12.75
N GLY A 325 16.74 -16.25 -12.07
CA GLY A 325 16.27 -16.31 -10.70
C GLY A 325 17.38 -16.13 -9.66
N GLU A 326 18.58 -15.74 -10.07
CA GLU A 326 19.69 -15.45 -9.14
C GLU A 326 19.49 -14.09 -8.51
N ILE A 327 19.77 -13.98 -7.20
CA ILE A 327 19.60 -12.77 -6.42
C ILE A 327 20.95 -12.05 -6.35
N HIS A 328 20.99 -10.81 -6.77
CA HIS A 328 22.12 -9.91 -6.69
C HIS A 328 21.87 -8.85 -5.62
N ILE A 329 22.86 -8.65 -4.74
CA ILE A 329 22.80 -7.68 -3.64
C ILE A 329 23.92 -6.68 -3.82
N GLU A 330 23.58 -5.42 -4.05
CA GLU A 330 24.51 -4.31 -4.14
C GLU A 330 24.40 -3.46 -2.88
N LYS A 331 25.41 -3.55 -2.01
CA LYS A 331 25.49 -2.69 -0.82
C LYS A 331 26.08 -1.34 -1.17
N PRO A 332 25.60 -0.25 -0.54
CA PRO A 332 26.18 1.06 -0.73
C PRO A 332 27.67 1.06 -0.32
N PRO A 333 28.52 1.82 -1.03
CA PRO A 333 29.91 1.93 -0.66
C PRO A 333 30.05 2.51 0.76
N GLU A 334 30.90 1.90 1.57
CA GLU A 334 31.26 2.46 2.87
C GLU A 334 31.96 3.81 2.67
N ASN A 335 31.33 4.89 3.18
CA ASN A 335 31.89 6.25 3.20
C ASN A 335 31.97 7.06 1.89
N THR A 336 30.85 7.65 1.47
CA THR A 336 30.92 8.95 0.73
C THR A 336 29.67 9.79 1.04
N VAL A 337 29.64 10.43 2.18
CA VAL A 337 28.52 11.28 2.54
C VAL A 337 28.87 12.74 2.24
N ARG A 338 28.33 13.30 1.13
CA ARG A 338 28.30 14.75 0.90
C ARG A 338 26.86 15.24 1.05
N PRO A 339 26.60 16.38 1.76
CA PRO A 339 25.27 16.95 1.87
C PRO A 339 24.71 17.28 0.48
N VAL A 340 23.50 16.84 0.18
CA VAL A 340 22.74 17.28 -1.00
C VAL A 340 21.78 18.35 -0.53
N GLY A 341 21.82 19.53 -1.16
CA GLY A 341 20.86 20.59 -0.89
C GLY A 341 19.45 20.16 -1.28
N MET A 342 18.69 19.65 -0.33
CA MET A 342 17.25 19.44 -0.53
C MET A 342 16.52 20.77 -0.39
N ASN A 343 15.88 21.20 -1.47
CA ASN A 343 14.91 22.30 -1.47
C ASN A 343 13.61 21.84 -0.81
N PHE A 344 13.58 21.80 0.53
CA PHE A 344 12.32 21.86 1.25
C PHE A 344 11.77 23.28 1.07
N GLY A 345 10.80 23.47 0.18
CA GLY A 345 10.22 24.71 -0.29
C GLY A 345 10.23 25.87 0.72
N GLN A 346 11.31 26.64 0.74
CA GLN A 346 11.32 27.99 1.30
C GLN A 346 11.38 28.95 0.11
N GLY A 347 10.30 29.75 -0.03
CA GLY A 347 10.24 30.86 -0.96
C GLY A 347 11.47 31.74 -0.79
N GLN A 348 12.23 31.94 -1.84
CA GLN A 348 13.33 32.90 -1.87
C GLN A 348 12.79 34.31 -1.68
N PRO A 349 13.33 35.11 -0.77
CA PRO A 349 13.27 36.56 -0.92
C PRO A 349 14.28 36.94 -1.97
N GLN A 350 13.79 37.48 -3.08
CA GLN A 350 14.65 38.17 -4.06
C GLN A 350 15.35 39.35 -3.39
N GLY A 351 16.64 39.21 -3.11
CA GLY A 351 17.55 40.26 -2.72
C GLY A 351 18.34 40.71 -3.95
N GLN A 352 17.94 41.84 -4.50
CA GLN A 352 18.72 42.55 -5.50
C GLN A 352 20.01 43.09 -4.87
N GLY A 353 21.17 42.63 -5.34
CA GLY A 353 22.46 43.21 -5.12
C GLY A 353 22.95 43.87 -6.41
N GLY A 354 22.86 45.19 -6.47
CA GLY A 354 23.27 45.98 -7.63
C GLY A 354 24.79 46.06 -7.78
N ALA A 355 25.26 45.98 -9.00
CA ALA A 355 26.56 46.48 -9.41
C ALA A 355 26.36 47.66 -10.39
N TYR A 356 26.92 48.75 -10.00
CA TYR A 356 27.00 50.03 -10.77
C TYR A 356 27.60 49.83 -12.14
N ASN A 357 26.97 50.36 -13.20
CA ASN A 357 27.67 50.99 -14.29
C ASN A 357 26.87 52.17 -14.88
N ARG A 358 27.58 53.32 -15.01
CA ARG A 358 27.10 54.62 -15.54
C ARG A 358 26.94 54.56 -17.05
N GLY A 359 25.91 55.19 -17.56
CA GLY A 359 25.82 55.55 -18.99
C GLY A 359 24.53 56.32 -19.31
N GLN A 360 24.69 57.56 -19.66
CA GLN A 360 23.84 58.70 -19.92
C GLN A 360 22.67 58.52 -20.91
N ALA A 361 21.68 59.38 -20.66
CA ALA A 361 20.88 60.17 -21.62
C ALA A 361 19.52 59.65 -22.11
N GLY A 362 18.46 60.37 -21.78
CA GLY A 362 17.63 61.01 -22.81
C GLY A 362 16.12 60.88 -22.61
N PHE A 363 15.52 61.96 -22.12
CA PHE A 363 14.22 62.56 -22.47
C PHE A 363 13.00 61.71 -22.91
N GLY A 364 11.86 62.02 -22.29
CA GLY A 364 10.54 61.86 -22.90
C GLY A 364 9.38 61.82 -21.91
N LEU A 365 8.78 62.98 -21.67
CA LEU A 365 7.48 63.23 -20.99
C LEU A 365 6.29 62.67 -21.80
N GLN A 366 5.23 62.22 -21.13
CA GLN A 366 3.82 62.66 -21.27
C GLN A 366 2.86 61.73 -20.51
N ASN A 367 2.27 62.23 -19.52
CA ASN A 367 0.86 62.65 -19.22
C ASN A 367 -0.28 61.74 -19.74
N GLY A 368 -1.22 61.49 -18.81
CA GLY A 368 -2.65 61.29 -19.12
C GLY A 368 -3.31 60.26 -18.19
N MET A 369 -3.80 60.67 -17.10
CA MET A 369 -5.20 61.04 -16.71
C MET A 369 -6.22 59.89 -16.68
N LEU A 370 -6.73 59.64 -15.45
CA LEU A 370 -8.15 59.58 -15.00
C LEU A 370 -9.09 58.51 -15.57
N GLY A 371 -9.74 57.85 -14.62
CA GLY A 371 -11.03 57.17 -14.83
C GLY A 371 -11.51 56.41 -13.61
N GLN A 372 -12.25 57.14 -12.73
CA GLN A 372 -13.05 56.62 -11.62
C GLN A 372 -14.36 55.98 -12.11
N SER A 373 -14.88 55.14 -11.27
CA SER A 373 -16.30 54.81 -10.97
C SER A 373 -16.55 53.28 -11.11
N GLY A 374 -17.26 52.61 -10.22
CA GLY A 374 -18.23 52.95 -9.22
C GLY A 374 -18.84 51.70 -8.62
N MET A 375 -19.21 51.82 -7.40
CA MET A 375 -19.98 50.88 -6.57
C MET A 375 -21.19 50.24 -7.26
N ARG A 376 -21.49 48.94 -6.91
CA ARG A 376 -22.84 48.60 -6.41
C ARG A 376 -22.82 47.32 -5.57
N ARG A 377 -23.25 47.48 -4.32
CA ARG A 377 -23.73 46.43 -3.40
C ARG A 377 -25.10 45.91 -3.90
N SER A 378 -25.35 44.63 -3.72
CA SER A 378 -26.71 44.11 -3.57
C SER A 378 -26.73 43.01 -2.56
N THR A 379 -27.34 43.29 -1.44
CA THR A 379 -27.79 42.39 -0.37
C THR A 379 -29.08 41.69 -0.78
N ALA A 380 -29.27 40.41 -0.49
CA ALA A 380 -30.54 39.80 -0.10
C ALA A 380 -30.35 38.41 0.47
N GLU A 381 -30.62 38.25 1.73
CA GLU A 381 -31.02 37.05 2.46
C GLU A 381 -32.55 36.89 2.40
N PRO A 382 -33.16 35.89 3.14
CA PRO A 382 -33.39 34.49 2.77
C PRO A 382 -34.92 34.18 2.78
N SER A 383 -35.34 33.00 2.41
CA SER A 383 -36.59 32.42 2.93
C SER A 383 -36.67 30.90 2.74
N THR A 384 -36.77 30.22 3.86
CA THR A 384 -37.53 29.04 4.29
C THR A 384 -38.59 28.50 3.30
N GLN A 385 -38.44 27.22 2.93
CA GLN A 385 -39.42 26.16 3.19
C GLN A 385 -38.75 24.79 3.00
#